data_2e410a040931aff62d505a268f38e1de
#
_entry.id   2e410a040931aff62d505a268f38e1de
#
_cell.length_a   1.000
_cell.length_b   1.000
_cell.length_c   1.000
_cell.angle_alpha   90.00
_cell.angle_beta   90.00
_cell.angle_gamma   90.00
#
_symmetry.space_group_name_H-M   'P 1'
#
loop_
_entity.id
_entity.type
_entity.pdbx_description
1 polymer ?
#
loop_
_entity_poly.entity_id
_entity_poly.type
_entity_poly.pdbx_seq_one_letter_code
_entity_poly.pdbx_strand_id
1 'polypeptide(L)'
;MKLIKILNEFLIEDYPTTWDWEEFGKLTKFSERKKYCDEHLEFLIQGSGRLVYKVDDDKVLKLAKNTKGVAQCNVEIRLGNDRYIDHTVAPIYEYDSDGYWVEMALATKLSKGKFKSIIGYSFDDYGQMLMLFYYRNIKPSKYGGHAAIDDENERNKIEEDEFFQSMCDMMGSYDMPPGDLRRLNSYGLVKINGKEEIRLIDYGLTNNVYEDYYK
;
A
#
# COMPACT_ATOMS: atom_id res chain seq x y z
N MET A 1 -0.89 -33.49 -16.31
CA MET A 1 -1.31 -33.62 -14.91
C MET A 1 -0.17 -33.56 -13.88
N LYS A 2 1.08 -33.92 -14.18
CA LYS A 2 2.21 -33.79 -13.22
C LYS A 2 2.76 -32.37 -13.04
N LEU A 3 2.70 -31.51 -14.06
CA LEU A 3 3.25 -30.14 -14.00
C LEU A 3 2.42 -29.22 -13.12
N ILE A 4 1.08 -29.36 -13.15
CA ILE A 4 0.16 -28.55 -12.33
C ILE A 4 0.31 -28.92 -10.84
N LYS A 5 0.60 -30.20 -10.54
CA LYS A 5 0.85 -30.63 -9.16
C LYS A 5 2.17 -30.08 -8.60
N ILE A 6 3.19 -30.00 -9.42
CA ILE A 6 4.50 -29.44 -9.04
C ILE A 6 4.41 -27.89 -8.89
N LEU A 7 3.66 -27.21 -9.75
CA LEU A 7 3.40 -25.76 -9.60
C LEU A 7 2.59 -25.45 -8.32
N ASN A 8 1.60 -26.26 -8.00
CA ASN A 8 0.85 -26.11 -6.74
C ASN A 8 1.71 -26.42 -5.48
N GLU A 9 2.63 -27.38 -5.56
CA GLU A 9 3.55 -27.67 -4.44
C GLU A 9 4.57 -26.56 -4.21
N PHE A 10 4.94 -25.77 -5.23
CA PHE A 10 5.82 -24.58 -5.10
C PHE A 10 5.08 -23.31 -4.62
N LEU A 11 3.75 -23.28 -4.69
CA LEU A 11 2.92 -22.12 -4.31
C LEU A 11 2.28 -22.24 -2.91
N ILE A 12 2.50 -23.35 -2.19
CA ILE A 12 1.78 -23.68 -0.93
C ILE A 12 2.64 -23.44 0.33
N GLU A 13 3.90 -22.97 0.20
CA GLU A 13 4.81 -22.92 1.37
C GLU A 13 4.54 -21.77 2.36
N ASP A 14 3.63 -20.84 2.06
CA ASP A 14 3.57 -19.57 2.79
C ASP A 14 2.42 -19.49 3.83
N TYR A 15 1.31 -20.23 3.62
CA TYR A 15 0.21 -20.26 4.59
C TYR A 15 0.40 -21.36 5.64
N PRO A 16 -0.12 -21.16 6.87
CA PRO A 16 -0.14 -22.24 7.86
C PRO A 16 -0.78 -23.51 7.29
N THR A 17 -0.28 -24.68 7.69
CA THR A 17 -0.79 -25.98 7.21
C THR A 17 -2.27 -26.21 7.50
N THR A 18 -2.87 -25.42 8.39
CA THR A 18 -4.28 -25.42 8.74
C THR A 18 -5.14 -24.53 7.85
N TRP A 19 -4.52 -23.71 6.96
CA TRP A 19 -5.25 -22.85 6.03
C TRP A 19 -5.72 -23.64 4.82
N ASP A 20 -6.98 -23.48 4.45
CA ASP A 20 -7.60 -24.07 3.25
C ASP A 20 -8.27 -22.97 2.43
N TRP A 21 -7.72 -22.69 1.26
CA TRP A 21 -8.24 -21.68 0.33
C TRP A 21 -9.62 -22.03 -0.21
N GLU A 22 -9.93 -23.32 -0.40
CA GLU A 22 -11.24 -23.74 -0.88
C GLU A 22 -12.30 -23.51 0.20
N GLU A 23 -11.97 -23.77 1.46
CA GLU A 23 -12.86 -23.48 2.59
C GLU A 23 -13.04 -21.97 2.78
N PHE A 24 -11.94 -21.20 2.82
CA PHE A 24 -12.00 -19.74 2.97
C PHE A 24 -12.79 -19.08 1.84
N GLY A 25 -12.61 -19.52 0.58
CA GLY A 25 -13.32 -19.00 -0.59
C GLY A 25 -14.84 -19.22 -0.58
N LYS A 26 -15.33 -20.23 0.13
CA LYS A 26 -16.78 -20.48 0.30
C LYS A 26 -17.45 -19.53 1.30
N LEU A 27 -16.67 -18.87 2.14
CA LEU A 27 -17.22 -17.97 3.15
C LEU A 27 -17.70 -16.66 2.51
N THR A 28 -18.96 -16.32 2.71
CA THR A 28 -19.57 -15.14 2.09
C THR A 28 -19.71 -13.96 3.02
N LYS A 29 -19.81 -14.21 4.35
CA LYS A 29 -20.00 -13.15 5.33
C LYS A 29 -18.67 -12.71 5.95
N PHE A 30 -18.57 -11.43 6.24
CA PHE A 30 -17.40 -10.89 6.95
C PHE A 30 -17.14 -11.62 8.28
N SER A 31 -18.18 -11.90 9.06
CA SER A 31 -18.03 -12.59 10.37
C SER A 31 -17.43 -14.00 10.25
N GLU A 32 -17.77 -14.71 9.18
CA GLU A 32 -17.25 -16.05 8.89
C GLU A 32 -15.77 -15.95 8.46
N ARG A 33 -15.45 -15.06 7.51
CA ARG A 33 -14.07 -14.82 7.09
C ARG A 33 -13.19 -14.33 8.23
N LYS A 34 -13.71 -13.41 9.06
CA LYS A 34 -12.98 -12.92 10.23
C LYS A 34 -12.68 -14.05 11.21
N LYS A 35 -13.68 -14.88 11.54
CA LYS A 35 -13.51 -16.01 12.43
C LYS A 35 -12.44 -16.96 11.90
N TYR A 36 -12.50 -17.28 10.60
CA TYR A 36 -11.54 -18.17 9.96
C TYR A 36 -10.11 -17.59 10.01
N CYS A 37 -9.95 -16.29 9.70
CA CYS A 37 -8.65 -15.62 9.85
C CYS A 37 -8.15 -15.63 11.30
N ASP A 38 -9.01 -15.36 12.28
CA ASP A 38 -8.66 -15.36 13.71
C ASP A 38 -8.20 -16.74 14.20
N GLU A 39 -8.71 -17.84 13.60
CA GLU A 39 -8.37 -19.22 13.94
C GLU A 39 -7.06 -19.70 13.29
N HIS A 40 -6.67 -19.14 12.14
CA HIS A 40 -5.57 -19.66 11.34
C HIS A 40 -4.40 -18.70 11.17
N LEU A 41 -4.58 -17.37 11.36
CA LEU A 41 -3.58 -16.35 11.10
C LEU A 41 -3.32 -15.48 12.34
N GLU A 42 -2.14 -14.86 12.41
CA GLU A 42 -1.81 -13.90 13.44
C GLU A 42 -2.43 -12.53 13.12
N PHE A 43 -3.30 -12.03 14.01
CA PHE A 43 -3.84 -10.68 13.88
C PHE A 43 -2.76 -9.62 14.18
N LEU A 44 -2.56 -8.67 13.26
CA LEU A 44 -1.58 -7.58 13.41
C LEU A 44 -2.23 -6.27 13.85
N ILE A 45 -3.18 -5.77 13.05
CA ILE A 45 -3.78 -4.45 13.28
C ILE A 45 -5.15 -4.34 12.61
N GLN A 46 -5.97 -3.38 13.10
CA GLN A 46 -7.19 -2.99 12.40
C GLN A 46 -7.20 -1.50 12.06
N GLY A 47 -7.61 -1.20 10.84
CA GLY A 47 -7.98 0.14 10.41
C GLY A 47 -9.50 0.37 10.45
N SER A 48 -9.94 1.52 9.94
CA SER A 48 -11.37 1.86 9.87
C SER A 48 -12.16 0.96 8.91
N GLY A 49 -11.54 0.49 7.82
CA GLY A 49 -12.16 -0.36 6.79
C GLY A 49 -11.69 -1.81 6.79
N ARG A 50 -10.52 -2.13 7.33
CA ARG A 50 -9.85 -3.42 7.15
C ARG A 50 -9.26 -3.97 8.43
N LEU A 51 -9.12 -5.30 8.48
CA LEU A 51 -8.28 -6.05 9.41
C LEU A 51 -7.04 -6.52 8.64
N VAL A 52 -5.89 -6.60 9.31
CA VAL A 52 -4.64 -7.08 8.73
C VAL A 52 -4.13 -8.25 9.55
N TYR A 53 -3.87 -9.34 8.88
CA TYR A 53 -3.34 -10.57 9.44
C TYR A 53 -1.99 -10.90 8.83
N LYS A 54 -1.06 -11.39 9.64
CA LYS A 54 0.19 -11.95 9.15
C LYS A 54 -0.08 -13.34 8.59
N VAL A 55 0.35 -13.58 7.36
CA VAL A 55 0.30 -14.89 6.71
C VAL A 55 1.58 -15.67 7.03
N ASP A 56 2.72 -15.06 6.72
CA ASP A 56 4.07 -15.56 6.97
C ASP A 56 5.05 -14.41 7.23
N ASP A 57 6.34 -14.64 7.10
CA ASP A 57 7.36 -13.62 7.35
C ASP A 57 7.47 -12.57 6.23
N ASP A 58 6.88 -12.80 5.07
CA ASP A 58 6.96 -11.91 3.91
C ASP A 58 5.57 -11.42 3.42
N LYS A 59 4.43 -11.91 4.00
CA LYS A 59 3.08 -11.63 3.51
C LYS A 59 2.06 -11.26 4.59
N VAL A 60 1.09 -10.45 4.20
CA VAL A 60 -0.10 -10.11 4.99
C VAL A 60 -1.38 -10.27 4.18
N LEU A 61 -2.46 -10.64 4.86
CA LEU A 61 -3.82 -10.64 4.33
C LEU A 61 -4.57 -9.42 4.91
N LYS A 62 -5.09 -8.55 4.05
CA LYS A 62 -5.99 -7.46 4.43
C LYS A 62 -7.42 -7.88 4.15
N LEU A 63 -8.24 -8.03 5.19
CA LEU A 63 -9.65 -8.41 5.13
C LEU A 63 -10.54 -7.18 5.26
N ALA A 64 -11.40 -6.93 4.27
CA ALA A 64 -12.37 -5.83 4.29
C ALA A 64 -13.47 -6.09 5.33
N LYS A 65 -13.72 -5.10 6.21
CA LYS A 65 -14.75 -5.15 7.28
C LYS A 65 -16.13 -4.67 6.82
N ASN A 66 -16.15 -3.80 5.81
CA ASN A 66 -17.32 -3.09 5.35
C ASN A 66 -17.11 -2.59 3.91
N THR A 67 -18.12 -1.94 3.33
CA THR A 67 -18.06 -1.43 1.96
C THR A 67 -16.89 -0.49 1.70
N LYS A 68 -16.50 0.32 2.69
CA LYS A 68 -15.31 1.16 2.62
C LYS A 68 -14.03 0.33 2.48
N GLY A 69 -13.90 -0.75 3.25
CA GLY A 69 -12.79 -1.68 3.15
C GLY A 69 -12.72 -2.36 1.78
N VAL A 70 -13.87 -2.78 1.25
CA VAL A 70 -13.99 -3.34 -0.10
C VAL A 70 -13.53 -2.32 -1.16
N ALA A 71 -14.00 -1.07 -1.08
CA ALA A 71 -13.55 -0.03 -2.00
C ALA A 71 -12.02 0.21 -1.94
N GLN A 72 -11.44 0.21 -0.73
CA GLN A 72 -10.00 0.33 -0.55
C GLN A 72 -9.23 -0.87 -1.13
N CYS A 73 -9.70 -2.11 -0.91
CA CYS A 73 -9.08 -3.30 -1.50
C CYS A 73 -9.14 -3.26 -3.03
N ASN A 74 -10.28 -2.86 -3.61
CA ASN A 74 -10.42 -2.74 -5.07
C ASN A 74 -9.45 -1.70 -5.67
N VAL A 75 -9.21 -0.59 -4.98
CA VAL A 75 -8.19 0.38 -5.39
C VAL A 75 -6.80 -0.25 -5.32
N GLU A 76 -6.45 -0.90 -4.21
CA GLU A 76 -5.14 -1.55 -4.07
C GLU A 76 -4.93 -2.64 -5.13
N ILE A 77 -5.93 -3.49 -5.40
CA ILE A 77 -5.87 -4.51 -6.45
C ILE A 77 -5.61 -3.88 -7.82
N ARG A 78 -6.37 -2.83 -8.16
CA ARG A 78 -6.19 -2.13 -9.44
C ARG A 78 -4.80 -1.53 -9.58
N LEU A 79 -4.32 -0.82 -8.55
CA LEU A 79 -3.04 -0.13 -8.57
C LEU A 79 -1.87 -1.12 -8.46
N GLY A 80 -1.97 -2.15 -7.64
CA GLY A 80 -0.92 -3.16 -7.49
C GLY A 80 -0.70 -4.03 -8.72
N ASN A 81 -1.70 -4.08 -9.64
CA ASN A 81 -1.59 -4.76 -10.93
C ASN A 81 -1.17 -3.81 -12.08
N ASP A 82 -0.91 -2.54 -11.80
CA ASP A 82 -0.46 -1.58 -12.80
C ASP A 82 1.07 -1.59 -12.90
N ARG A 83 1.58 -1.98 -14.07
CA ARG A 83 3.01 -2.12 -14.36
C ARG A 83 3.79 -0.80 -14.30
N TYR A 84 3.11 0.34 -14.39
CA TYR A 84 3.76 1.64 -14.31
C TYR A 84 4.15 2.05 -12.89
N ILE A 85 3.51 1.43 -11.89
CA ILE A 85 3.73 1.77 -10.47
C ILE A 85 4.08 0.55 -9.60
N ASP A 86 4.35 -0.61 -10.19
CA ASP A 86 4.71 -1.83 -9.46
C ASP A 86 5.98 -1.67 -8.61
N HIS A 87 6.89 -0.78 -9.03
CA HIS A 87 8.08 -0.40 -8.27
C HIS A 87 7.80 0.60 -7.14
N THR A 88 6.60 1.14 -7.04
CA THR A 88 6.20 2.20 -6.10
C THR A 88 5.38 1.65 -4.94
N VAL A 89 4.49 0.70 -5.22
CA VAL A 89 3.56 0.11 -4.25
C VAL A 89 4.04 -1.25 -3.75
N ALA A 90 3.56 -1.68 -2.58
CA ALA A 90 3.80 -3.02 -2.10
C ALA A 90 3.19 -4.04 -3.05
N PRO A 91 3.92 -5.10 -3.46
CA PRO A 91 3.41 -6.15 -4.34
C PRO A 91 2.16 -6.81 -3.78
N ILE A 92 1.21 -7.09 -4.69
CA ILE A 92 0.04 -7.93 -4.42
C ILE A 92 0.32 -9.31 -4.98
N TYR A 93 -0.04 -10.35 -4.23
CA TYR A 93 0.18 -11.75 -4.61
C TYR A 93 -1.12 -12.43 -5.01
N GLU A 94 -2.17 -12.26 -4.16
CA GLU A 94 -3.49 -12.84 -4.38
C GLU A 94 -4.58 -11.88 -3.93
N TYR A 95 -5.80 -12.02 -4.45
CA TYR A 95 -6.93 -11.19 -4.07
C TYR A 95 -8.29 -11.80 -4.44
N ASP A 96 -9.31 -11.35 -3.77
CA ASP A 96 -10.71 -11.60 -4.13
C ASP A 96 -11.17 -10.62 -5.20
N SER A 97 -11.80 -11.11 -6.27
CA SER A 97 -12.26 -10.26 -7.39
C SER A 97 -13.30 -9.22 -7.00
N ASP A 98 -14.04 -9.44 -5.91
CA ASP A 98 -15.03 -8.50 -5.36
C ASP A 98 -14.42 -7.57 -4.30
N GLY A 99 -13.12 -7.72 -4.01
CA GLY A 99 -12.37 -6.85 -3.10
C GLY A 99 -12.59 -7.15 -1.61
N TYR A 100 -13.08 -8.34 -1.25
CA TYR A 100 -13.27 -8.67 0.16
C TYR A 100 -11.96 -8.90 0.91
N TRP A 101 -10.90 -9.26 0.22
CA TRP A 101 -9.56 -9.39 0.78
C TRP A 101 -8.48 -9.20 -0.29
N VAL A 102 -7.26 -8.88 0.16
CA VAL A 102 -6.06 -8.80 -0.66
C VAL A 102 -4.86 -9.29 0.14
N GLU A 103 -4.06 -10.16 -0.49
CA GLU A 103 -2.76 -10.59 0.02
C GLU A 103 -1.67 -9.72 -0.59
N MET A 104 -0.80 -9.19 0.23
CA MET A 104 0.30 -8.34 -0.22
C MET A 104 1.57 -8.52 0.62
N ALA A 105 2.67 -7.96 0.14
CA ALA A 105 3.93 -8.01 0.86
C ALA A 105 3.81 -7.44 2.27
N LEU A 106 4.34 -8.17 3.25
CA LEU A 106 4.55 -7.68 4.61
C LEU A 106 5.67 -6.65 4.60
N ALA A 107 5.42 -5.50 5.18
CA ALA A 107 6.40 -4.44 5.31
C ALA A 107 6.84 -4.26 6.76
N THR A 108 8.12 -4.02 6.98
CA THR A 108 8.62 -3.58 8.26
C THR A 108 8.53 -2.07 8.41
N LYS A 109 8.51 -1.61 9.66
CA LYS A 109 8.30 -0.19 9.99
C LYS A 109 9.42 0.68 9.43
N LEU A 110 9.04 1.69 8.65
CA LEU A 110 9.94 2.74 8.19
C LEU A 110 10.09 3.83 9.25
N SER A 111 11.33 4.25 9.53
CA SER A 111 11.63 5.43 10.35
C SER A 111 12.08 6.61 9.47
N LYS A 112 11.92 7.87 9.95
CA LYS A 112 12.42 9.06 9.23
C LYS A 112 13.93 8.98 8.95
N GLY A 113 14.71 8.43 9.89
CA GLY A 113 16.16 8.24 9.71
C GLY A 113 16.48 7.22 8.61
N LYS A 114 15.75 6.10 8.58
CA LYS A 114 15.91 5.08 7.53
C LYS A 114 15.46 5.62 6.17
N PHE A 115 14.34 6.38 6.11
CA PHE A 115 13.91 7.05 4.89
C PHE A 115 15.02 7.94 4.35
N LYS A 116 15.56 8.87 5.17
CA LYS A 116 16.64 9.75 4.77
C LYS A 116 17.90 8.99 4.32
N SER A 117 18.23 7.88 4.95
CA SER A 117 19.42 7.08 4.60
C SER A 117 19.29 6.39 3.25
N ILE A 118 18.07 6.05 2.81
CA ILE A 118 17.81 5.37 1.53
C ILE A 118 17.62 6.38 0.41
N ILE A 119 16.76 7.39 0.65
CA ILE A 119 16.33 8.36 -0.37
C ILE A 119 17.32 9.54 -0.48
N GLY A 120 17.97 9.92 0.63
CA GLY A 120 19.00 10.98 0.63
C GLY A 120 18.52 12.36 1.06
N TYR A 121 17.21 12.56 1.35
CA TYR A 121 16.63 13.79 1.89
C TYR A 121 15.62 13.47 3.01
N SER A 122 15.17 14.49 3.77
CA SER A 122 14.30 14.25 4.91
C SER A 122 12.85 13.94 4.48
N PHE A 123 12.14 13.17 5.29
CA PHE A 123 10.71 12.89 5.07
C PHE A 123 9.85 14.16 5.20
N ASP A 124 10.30 15.13 5.99
CA ASP A 124 9.57 16.39 6.18
C ASP A 124 9.71 17.27 4.93
N ASP A 125 10.90 17.35 4.34
CA ASP A 125 11.16 18.08 3.09
C ASP A 125 10.40 17.41 1.92
N TYR A 126 10.46 16.08 1.83
CA TYR A 126 9.65 15.31 0.91
C TYR A 126 8.16 15.68 1.01
N GLY A 127 7.59 15.68 2.22
CA GLY A 127 6.19 16.03 2.44
C GLY A 127 5.84 17.47 2.05
N GLN A 128 6.77 18.42 2.21
CA GLN A 128 6.59 19.80 1.75
C GLN A 128 6.59 19.89 0.22
N MET A 129 7.50 19.18 -0.45
CA MET A 129 7.59 19.15 -1.90
C MET A 129 6.35 18.49 -2.55
N LEU A 130 5.78 17.45 -1.94
CA LEU A 130 4.50 16.88 -2.39
C LEU A 130 3.35 17.89 -2.33
N MET A 131 3.27 18.71 -1.27
CA MET A 131 2.25 19.76 -1.18
C MET A 131 2.48 20.87 -2.19
N LEU A 132 3.74 21.25 -2.43
CA LEU A 132 4.10 22.21 -3.45
C LEU A 132 3.66 21.73 -4.84
N PHE A 133 3.98 20.49 -5.19
CA PHE A 133 3.54 19.87 -6.43
C PHE A 133 2.01 19.86 -6.56
N TYR A 134 1.31 19.40 -5.52
CA TYR A 134 -0.15 19.34 -5.49
C TYR A 134 -0.81 20.69 -5.76
N TYR A 135 -0.36 21.75 -5.06
CA TYR A 135 -0.93 23.08 -5.24
C TYR A 135 -0.50 23.77 -6.53
N ARG A 136 0.61 23.38 -7.13
CA ARG A 136 1.03 23.93 -8.44
C ARG A 136 0.32 23.24 -9.60
N ASN A 137 0.16 21.91 -9.55
CA ASN A 137 -0.18 21.13 -10.72
C ASN A 137 -1.60 20.51 -10.66
N ILE A 138 -2.14 20.21 -9.47
CA ILE A 138 -3.39 19.47 -9.33
C ILE A 138 -4.52 20.39 -8.85
N LYS A 139 -4.29 21.13 -7.76
CA LYS A 139 -5.29 22.01 -7.17
C LYS A 139 -4.67 23.39 -6.88
N PRO A 140 -4.51 24.23 -7.90
CA PRO A 140 -3.87 25.54 -7.74
C PRO A 140 -4.49 26.37 -6.63
N SER A 141 -3.65 26.88 -5.73
CA SER A 141 -4.07 27.71 -4.60
C SER A 141 -3.14 28.90 -4.41
N LYS A 142 -3.70 30.09 -4.14
CA LYS A 142 -2.92 31.29 -3.83
C LYS A 142 -2.06 31.15 -2.57
N TYR A 143 -2.38 30.23 -1.69
CA TYR A 143 -1.77 30.05 -0.38
C TYR A 143 -0.87 28.80 -0.28
N GLY A 144 -0.86 27.94 -1.29
CA GLY A 144 -0.21 26.63 -1.25
C GLY A 144 1.08 26.48 -2.05
N GLY A 145 1.59 27.57 -2.64
CA GLY A 145 2.67 27.47 -3.63
C GLY A 145 4.11 27.65 -3.12
N HIS A 146 4.34 27.67 -1.82
CA HIS A 146 5.68 27.87 -1.28
C HIS A 146 6.15 26.64 -0.49
N ALA A 147 7.25 26.03 -0.91
CA ALA A 147 8.00 25.11 -0.06
C ALA A 147 8.78 25.94 0.96
N ALA A 148 8.80 25.50 2.22
CA ALA A 148 9.65 26.11 3.23
C ALA A 148 11.12 25.65 3.13
N ILE A 149 11.51 25.02 2.01
CA ILE A 149 12.90 24.62 1.72
C ILE A 149 13.56 25.80 1.00
N ASP A 150 14.43 26.50 1.70
CA ASP A 150 15.11 27.67 1.16
C ASP A 150 16.25 27.28 0.19
N ASP A 151 16.88 26.13 0.40
CA ASP A 151 17.97 25.63 -0.45
C ASP A 151 17.43 25.11 -1.80
N GLU A 152 17.78 25.81 -2.87
CA GLU A 152 17.39 25.46 -4.23
C GLU A 152 18.01 24.12 -4.68
N ASN A 153 19.23 23.81 -4.25
CA ASN A 153 19.87 22.55 -4.60
C ASN A 153 19.14 21.35 -3.97
N GLU A 154 18.69 21.52 -2.71
CA GLU A 154 17.89 20.48 -2.03
C GLU A 154 16.53 20.29 -2.73
N ARG A 155 15.86 21.37 -3.17
CA ARG A 155 14.62 21.27 -3.95
C ARG A 155 14.83 20.54 -5.25
N ASN A 156 15.84 20.92 -6.04
CA ASN A 156 16.15 20.28 -7.32
C ASN A 156 16.45 18.80 -7.15
N LYS A 157 17.22 18.44 -6.12
CA LYS A 157 17.51 17.05 -5.78
C LYS A 157 16.26 16.24 -5.53
N ILE A 158 15.26 16.78 -4.81
CA ILE A 158 13.99 16.10 -4.56
C ILE A 158 13.16 16.02 -5.84
N GLU A 159 13.08 17.10 -6.62
CA GLU A 159 12.31 17.12 -7.87
C GLU A 159 12.84 16.15 -8.92
N GLU A 160 14.14 15.86 -8.95
CA GLU A 160 14.78 14.93 -9.87
C GLU A 160 14.74 13.47 -9.39
N ASP A 161 14.33 13.22 -8.15
CA ASP A 161 14.33 11.88 -7.55
C ASP A 161 13.16 11.02 -8.06
N GLU A 162 13.46 9.80 -8.54
CA GLU A 162 12.47 8.88 -9.11
C GLU A 162 11.37 8.50 -8.12
N PHE A 163 11.70 8.34 -6.82
CA PHE A 163 10.70 8.03 -5.81
C PHE A 163 9.72 9.18 -5.62
N PHE A 164 10.22 10.44 -5.59
CA PHE A 164 9.37 11.62 -5.51
C PHE A 164 8.48 11.75 -6.75
N GLN A 165 9.02 11.57 -7.95
CA GLN A 165 8.27 11.64 -9.20
C GLN A 165 7.17 10.57 -9.24
N SER A 166 7.45 9.34 -8.80
CA SER A 166 6.44 8.28 -8.69
C SER A 166 5.27 8.69 -7.77
N MET A 167 5.55 9.40 -6.66
CA MET A 167 4.49 9.91 -5.79
C MET A 167 3.71 11.07 -6.41
N CYS A 168 4.34 11.89 -7.22
CA CYS A 168 3.65 12.92 -8.01
C CYS A 168 2.69 12.27 -9.02
N ASP A 169 3.10 11.19 -9.68
CA ASP A 169 2.24 10.41 -10.58
C ASP A 169 1.08 9.76 -9.83
N MET A 170 1.30 9.24 -8.61
CA MET A 170 0.21 8.72 -7.77
C MET A 170 -0.85 9.79 -7.47
N MET A 171 -0.45 11.04 -7.25
CA MET A 171 -1.40 12.15 -7.06
C MET A 171 -2.08 12.57 -8.35
N GLY A 172 -1.34 12.68 -9.46
CA GLY A 172 -1.84 13.22 -10.72
C GLY A 172 -2.67 12.21 -11.53
N SER A 173 -2.18 10.98 -11.64
CA SER A 173 -2.76 9.96 -12.52
C SER A 173 -3.68 8.99 -11.79
N TYR A 174 -3.47 8.78 -10.48
CA TYR A 174 -4.21 7.79 -9.70
C TYR A 174 -5.10 8.41 -8.61
N ASP A 175 -5.24 9.73 -8.62
CA ASP A 175 -6.16 10.48 -7.76
C ASP A 175 -5.92 10.28 -6.25
N MET A 176 -4.65 10.06 -5.84
CA MET A 176 -4.32 9.90 -4.44
C MET A 176 -4.24 11.24 -3.71
N PRO A 177 -4.85 11.39 -2.53
CA PRO A 177 -4.76 12.62 -1.75
C PRO A 177 -3.35 12.77 -1.17
N PRO A 178 -2.77 14.00 -1.20
CA PRO A 178 -1.43 14.23 -0.65
C PRO A 178 -1.33 13.97 0.86
N GLY A 179 -2.47 13.98 1.56
CA GLY A 179 -2.53 13.73 3.00
C GLY A 179 -1.99 12.36 3.42
N ASP A 180 -2.29 11.32 2.64
CA ASP A 180 -1.82 9.96 2.94
C ASP A 180 -0.38 9.75 2.47
N LEU A 181 0.02 10.33 1.35
CA LEU A 181 1.38 10.29 0.85
C LEU A 181 2.40 11.04 1.76
N ARG A 182 1.92 11.87 2.68
CA ARG A 182 2.73 12.57 3.69
C ARG A 182 2.78 11.87 5.04
N ARG A 183 2.19 10.69 5.16
CA ARG A 183 2.22 9.90 6.39
C ARG A 183 3.29 8.84 6.29
N LEU A 184 4.27 8.88 7.20
CA LEU A 184 5.35 7.90 7.21
C LEU A 184 4.85 6.45 7.35
N ASN A 185 3.74 6.25 8.05
CA ASN A 185 3.11 4.94 8.23
C ASN A 185 2.32 4.44 7.00
N SER A 186 2.16 5.27 5.96
CA SER A 186 1.68 4.79 4.66
C SER A 186 2.76 4.06 3.88
N TYR A 187 4.02 4.12 4.34
CA TYR A 187 5.19 3.46 3.76
C TYR A 187 5.76 2.41 4.68
N GLY A 188 6.43 1.44 4.09
CA GLY A 188 7.18 0.43 4.80
C GLY A 188 8.39 -0.04 4.01
N LEU A 189 9.25 -0.80 4.68
CA LEU A 189 10.35 -1.49 4.03
C LEU A 189 9.85 -2.87 3.63
N VAL A 190 9.80 -3.13 2.33
CA VAL A 190 9.41 -4.40 1.74
C VAL A 190 10.67 -5.09 1.23
N LYS A 191 10.76 -6.40 1.43
CA LYS A 191 11.88 -7.21 0.96
C LYS A 191 11.62 -7.67 -0.47
N ILE A 192 12.33 -7.11 -1.44
CA ILE A 192 12.25 -7.47 -2.86
C ILE A 192 13.59 -8.07 -3.29
N ASN A 193 13.59 -9.32 -3.74
CA ASN A 193 14.81 -10.03 -4.16
C ASN A 193 15.94 -9.94 -3.11
N GLY A 194 15.60 -10.04 -1.82
CA GLY A 194 16.54 -9.99 -0.70
C GLY A 194 17.02 -8.59 -0.30
N LYS A 195 16.52 -7.51 -0.94
CA LYS A 195 16.84 -6.12 -0.61
C LYS A 195 15.62 -5.42 0.01
N GLU A 196 15.87 -4.57 1.01
CA GLU A 196 14.82 -3.70 1.56
C GLU A 196 14.60 -2.49 0.64
N GLU A 197 13.37 -2.28 0.22
CA GLU A 197 12.95 -1.15 -0.58
C GLU A 197 11.78 -0.43 0.09
N ILE A 198 11.76 0.91 -0.02
CA ILE A 198 10.62 1.69 0.46
C ILE A 198 9.47 1.53 -0.52
N ARG A 199 8.32 1.09 -0.01
CA ARG A 199 7.10 0.92 -0.78
C ARG A 199 5.93 1.58 -0.08
N LEU A 200 4.99 2.11 -0.86
CA LEU A 200 3.69 2.55 -0.36
C LEU A 200 2.86 1.30 -0.02
N ILE A 201 2.44 1.17 1.24
CA ILE A 201 1.76 -0.03 1.77
C ILE A 201 0.28 0.20 2.08
N ASP A 202 -0.16 1.45 2.13
CA ASP A 202 -1.57 1.83 2.33
C ASP A 202 -1.95 2.84 1.24
N TYR A 203 -2.38 2.31 0.10
CA TYR A 203 -2.69 3.07 -1.11
C TYR A 203 -4.12 2.86 -1.61
N GLY A 204 -4.98 2.30 -0.76
CA GLY A 204 -6.40 2.09 -1.07
C GLY A 204 -7.28 3.34 -0.97
N LEU A 205 -6.76 4.49 -0.50
CA LEU A 205 -7.54 5.70 -0.33
C LEU A 205 -7.27 6.70 -1.46
N THR A 206 -8.15 6.73 -2.47
CA THR A 206 -8.22 7.80 -3.48
C THR A 206 -9.18 8.90 -3.04
N ASN A 207 -9.18 10.05 -3.74
CA ASN A 207 -10.16 11.11 -3.45
C ASN A 207 -11.61 10.62 -3.64
N ASN A 208 -11.88 9.78 -4.63
CA ASN A 208 -13.20 9.19 -4.82
C ASN A 208 -13.63 8.33 -3.62
N VAL A 209 -12.76 7.41 -3.15
CA VAL A 209 -13.05 6.61 -1.94
C VAL A 209 -13.21 7.51 -0.71
N TYR A 210 -12.43 8.58 -0.61
CA TYR A 210 -12.58 9.54 0.48
C TYR A 210 -13.93 10.26 0.44
N GLU A 211 -14.37 10.72 -0.73
CA GLU A 211 -15.65 11.41 -0.90
C GLU A 211 -16.84 10.50 -0.61
N ASP A 212 -16.81 9.27 -1.07
CA ASP A 212 -17.90 8.31 -0.92
C ASP A 212 -18.05 7.76 0.51
N TYR A 213 -16.97 7.67 1.28
CA TYR A 213 -16.99 6.93 2.55
C TYR A 213 -16.48 7.69 3.77
N TYR A 214 -15.94 8.90 3.63
CA TYR A 214 -15.35 9.67 4.76
C TYR A 214 -15.92 11.08 4.91
N LYS A 215 -16.73 11.56 3.96
CA LYS A 215 -17.57 12.76 4.08
C LYS A 215 -18.98 12.40 4.54
#